data_f95a3f2df289afb0285306e5e19734dc
#
_entry.id   f95a3f2df289afb0285306e5e19734dc
#
_cell.length_a   1.000
_cell.length_b   1.000
_cell.length_c   1.000
_cell.angle_alpha   90.00
_cell.angle_beta   90.00
_cell.angle_gamma   90.00
#
_symmetry.space_group_name_H-M   'P 1'
#
loop_
_entity.id
_entity.type
_entity.pdbx_description
1 polymer ?
#
loop_
_entity_poly.entity_id
_entity_poly.type
_entity_poly.pdbx_seq_one_letter_code
_entity_poly.pdbx_strand_id
1 'polypeptide(L)'
;MTSTFPYIFYSNCATMLFEYDGGTPFHLYLKSCFKENKNWGSKDRKRYRSACYYFWRNAFGVSRQSPEIILHWLQMHFTTAVGNQNLNIPTSNNTASNQQSQNITPTATDNLNQTVNQESNTYNPYQSVAQYLSQNITTDILTPWFIKEPLVWLSNGNITLKGLQGQLIKAGITIEQTHGNALAVSAQVNLNPWVENGNAYIQDISSQTAMNWSNQPMAAFCHANSAVWDCCSGAGGKSISLLQQFPTTNLTCSDVRSNILDNLKDRFQLLGLKKPTVFTASLNGYLDNSNSKNPNQTYNVILADVPCTGSGTWRRNPENIHFFDSQTIETFAEKQLSIIQNVVPSLAIGGYLVYLTCSVFAAENEDNIKQILDTHPNLQLVSEEFCGGIDLQGDFIYRSVIQKVN
;
A
#
# COMPACT_ATOMS: atom_id res chain seq x y z
N MET A 1 -0.71 25.98 26.93
CA MET A 1 0.54 25.30 27.35
C MET A 1 0.77 24.16 26.37
N THR A 2 1.72 24.30 25.47
CA THR A 2 2.11 23.27 24.51
C THR A 2 2.75 22.12 25.27
N SER A 3 2.17 20.92 25.25
CA SER A 3 2.77 19.73 25.87
C SER A 3 3.99 19.32 25.04
N THR A 4 5.17 19.80 25.43
CA THR A 4 6.44 19.33 24.85
C THR A 4 6.69 17.89 25.30
N PHE A 5 6.94 16.99 24.35
CA PHE A 5 7.39 15.65 24.68
C PHE A 5 8.78 15.70 25.36
N PRO A 6 9.11 14.77 26.25
CA PRO A 6 10.44 14.69 26.85
C PRO A 6 11.53 14.54 25.79
N TYR A 7 12.71 15.09 26.02
CA TYR A 7 13.89 14.96 25.13
C TYR A 7 14.16 13.51 24.72
N ILE A 8 14.06 12.57 25.67
CA ILE A 8 14.27 11.15 25.44
C ILE A 8 13.33 10.57 24.37
N PHE A 9 12.10 11.11 24.25
CA PHE A 9 11.16 10.69 23.21
C PHE A 9 11.69 11.02 21.81
N TYR A 10 12.15 12.27 21.60
CA TYR A 10 12.70 12.67 20.30
C TYR A 10 14.01 11.98 19.99
N SER A 11 14.87 11.77 21.00
CA SER A 11 16.12 11.03 20.85
C SER A 11 15.88 9.60 20.39
N ASN A 12 14.94 8.88 21.00
CA ASN A 12 14.60 7.53 20.57
C ASN A 12 14.03 7.49 19.14
N CYS A 13 13.17 8.46 18.77
CA CYS A 13 12.69 8.55 17.39
C CYS A 13 13.84 8.79 16.41
N ALA A 14 14.75 9.72 16.74
CA ALA A 14 15.87 10.05 15.89
C ALA A 14 16.81 8.87 15.69
N THR A 15 17.09 8.10 16.74
CA THR A 15 17.90 6.87 16.66
C THR A 15 17.23 5.85 15.72
N MET A 16 15.96 5.54 15.91
CA MET A 16 15.23 4.60 15.04
C MET A 16 15.20 5.03 13.57
N LEU A 17 15.03 6.32 13.31
CA LEU A 17 15.02 6.86 11.94
C LEU A 17 16.41 6.87 11.32
N PHE A 18 17.45 7.14 12.10
CA PHE A 18 18.85 7.14 11.64
C PHE A 18 19.33 5.72 11.31
N GLU A 19 19.05 4.75 12.18
CA GLU A 19 19.50 3.36 12.03
C GLU A 19 18.72 2.58 10.96
N TYR A 20 17.56 3.07 10.53
CA TYR A 20 16.78 2.39 9.51
C TYR A 20 17.42 2.53 8.13
N ASP A 21 17.71 1.40 7.50
CA ASP A 21 18.44 1.28 6.22
C ASP A 21 17.57 1.02 4.99
N GLY A 22 16.24 0.86 5.17
CA GLY A 22 15.31 0.51 4.09
C GLY A 22 15.26 -0.98 3.74
N GLY A 23 16.08 -1.83 4.35
CA GLY A 23 16.19 -3.26 4.01
C GLY A 23 14.96 -4.10 4.36
N THR A 24 14.11 -3.63 5.26
CA THR A 24 12.84 -4.28 5.63
C THR A 24 11.72 -3.24 5.69
N PRO A 25 10.43 -3.61 5.50
CA PRO A 25 9.34 -2.66 5.68
C PRO A 25 9.41 -1.96 7.05
N PHE A 26 9.28 -0.64 7.07
CA PHE A 26 9.50 0.17 8.28
C PHE A 26 8.63 -0.24 9.47
N HIS A 27 7.38 -0.67 9.23
CA HIS A 27 6.51 -1.16 10.29
C HIS A 27 7.02 -2.44 10.97
N LEU A 28 7.75 -3.31 10.24
CA LEU A 28 8.41 -4.50 10.80
C LEU A 28 9.66 -4.12 11.57
N TYR A 29 10.45 -3.18 11.06
CA TYR A 29 11.58 -2.60 11.77
C TYR A 29 11.15 -1.97 13.10
N LEU A 30 10.11 -1.12 13.11
CA LEU A 30 9.55 -0.56 14.35
C LEU A 30 9.07 -1.64 15.31
N LYS A 31 8.48 -2.73 14.79
CA LYS A 31 8.06 -3.88 15.63
C LYS A 31 9.24 -4.54 16.34
N SER A 32 10.41 -4.67 15.68
CA SER A 32 11.62 -5.18 16.34
C SER A 32 12.15 -4.22 17.39
N CYS A 33 12.25 -2.92 17.08
CA CYS A 33 12.63 -1.90 18.07
C CYS A 33 11.73 -1.93 19.32
N PHE A 34 10.41 -2.10 19.12
CA PHE A 34 9.46 -2.18 20.24
C PHE A 34 9.56 -3.49 21.02
N LYS A 35 10.03 -4.59 20.42
CA LYS A 35 10.28 -5.86 21.09
C LYS A 35 11.51 -5.79 21.99
N GLU A 36 12.54 -5.08 21.56
CA GLU A 36 13.76 -4.86 22.33
C GLU A 36 13.54 -3.90 23.50
N ASN A 37 12.68 -2.90 23.32
CA ASN A 37 12.37 -1.89 24.33
C ASN A 37 11.07 -2.20 25.08
N LYS A 38 11.12 -3.23 25.95
CA LYS A 38 9.94 -3.75 26.67
C LYS A 38 9.28 -2.73 27.61
N ASN A 39 10.02 -1.70 28.03
CA ASN A 39 9.52 -0.63 28.92
C ASN A 39 8.56 0.35 28.21
N TRP A 40 8.48 0.32 26.87
CA TRP A 40 7.55 1.15 26.13
C TRP A 40 6.15 0.54 26.11
N GLY A 41 5.21 1.23 26.77
CA GLY A 41 3.80 0.84 26.78
C GLY A 41 3.12 1.01 25.43
N SER A 42 1.88 0.54 25.30
CA SER A 42 1.13 0.64 24.04
C SER A 42 0.92 2.10 23.58
N LYS A 43 0.74 3.03 24.53
CA LYS A 43 0.62 4.47 24.24
C LYS A 43 1.92 5.06 23.69
N ASP A 44 3.07 4.68 24.26
CA ASP A 44 4.36 5.15 23.83
C ASP A 44 4.70 4.65 22.43
N ARG A 45 4.46 3.36 22.17
CA ARG A 45 4.65 2.75 20.84
C ARG A 45 3.81 3.43 19.77
N LYS A 46 2.56 3.83 20.08
CA LYS A 46 1.74 4.61 19.15
C LYS A 46 2.35 5.99 18.86
N ARG A 47 2.84 6.70 19.89
CA ARG A 47 3.47 8.00 19.75
C ARG A 47 4.76 7.94 18.93
N TYR A 48 5.63 6.96 19.22
CA TYR A 48 6.86 6.71 18.43
C TYR A 48 6.53 6.46 16.96
N ARG A 49 5.56 5.59 16.69
CA ARG A 49 5.10 5.32 15.32
C ARG A 49 4.63 6.61 14.64
N SER A 50 3.78 7.39 15.28
CA SER A 50 3.26 8.64 14.71
C SER A 50 4.37 9.63 14.39
N ALA A 51 5.35 9.82 15.29
CA ALA A 51 6.47 10.73 15.07
C ALA A 51 7.37 10.27 13.91
N CYS A 52 7.69 8.98 13.85
CA CYS A 52 8.53 8.43 12.77
C CYS A 52 7.82 8.52 11.40
N TYR A 53 6.54 8.18 11.31
CA TYR A 53 5.81 8.32 10.05
C TYR A 53 5.57 9.78 9.68
N TYR A 54 5.42 10.69 10.65
CA TYR A 54 5.38 12.12 10.40
C TYR A 54 6.68 12.61 9.77
N PHE A 55 7.83 12.16 10.28
CA PHE A 55 9.15 12.46 9.70
C PHE A 55 9.22 12.00 8.24
N TRP A 56 8.90 10.74 7.95
CA TRP A 56 8.96 10.20 6.59
C TRP A 56 8.05 10.94 5.59
N ARG A 57 6.93 11.52 6.06
CA ARG A 57 6.01 12.27 5.19
C ARG A 57 6.41 13.72 4.97
N ASN A 58 7.15 14.33 5.87
CA ASN A 58 7.32 15.78 5.86
C ASN A 58 8.79 16.23 5.84
N ALA A 59 9.76 15.36 6.12
CA ALA A 59 11.16 15.70 6.24
C ALA A 59 11.94 15.46 4.94
N PHE A 60 11.39 15.88 3.81
CA PHE A 60 12.12 15.80 2.54
C PHE A 60 13.27 16.79 2.52
N GLY A 61 14.42 16.35 1.98
CA GLY A 61 15.65 17.15 1.96
C GLY A 61 16.39 17.22 3.31
N VAL A 62 15.78 16.74 4.40
CA VAL A 62 16.44 16.70 5.70
C VAL A 62 17.53 15.63 5.67
N SER A 63 18.77 16.06 5.92
CA SER A 63 19.91 15.15 5.97
C SER A 63 19.76 14.14 7.11
N ARG A 64 19.96 12.86 6.80
CA ARG A 64 20.00 11.77 7.77
C ARG A 64 21.43 11.39 8.18
N GLN A 65 22.37 12.32 8.07
CA GLN A 65 23.80 12.07 8.40
C GLN A 65 24.06 11.93 9.91
N SER A 66 23.18 12.46 10.76
CA SER A 66 23.28 12.25 12.20
C SER A 66 21.90 12.23 12.88
N PRO A 67 21.79 11.54 14.04
CA PRO A 67 20.57 11.54 14.84
C PRO A 67 20.18 12.94 15.33
N GLU A 68 21.15 13.84 15.56
CA GLU A 68 20.92 15.19 16.09
C GLU A 68 20.13 16.05 15.12
N ILE A 69 20.37 15.93 13.81
CA ILE A 69 19.63 16.65 12.77
C ILE A 69 18.18 16.20 12.79
N ILE A 70 17.93 14.90 12.82
CA ILE A 70 16.60 14.32 12.88
C ILE A 70 15.86 14.73 14.17
N LEU A 71 16.56 14.67 15.31
CA LEU A 71 16.03 15.06 16.60
C LEU A 71 15.59 16.52 16.60
N HIS A 72 16.46 17.43 16.13
CA HIS A 72 16.16 18.85 16.06
C HIS A 72 14.95 19.13 15.17
N TRP A 73 14.89 18.50 14.00
CA TRP A 73 13.76 18.62 13.08
C TRP A 73 12.43 18.15 13.74
N LEU A 74 12.45 17.00 14.40
CA LEU A 74 11.26 16.49 15.10
C LEU A 74 10.77 17.40 16.22
N GLN A 75 11.70 17.97 17.00
CA GLN A 75 11.38 18.91 18.05
C GLN A 75 10.66 20.16 17.51
N MET A 76 11.12 20.68 16.38
CA MET A 76 10.54 21.88 15.77
C MET A 76 9.19 21.62 15.11
N HIS A 77 9.02 20.53 14.40
CA HIS A 77 7.89 20.32 13.49
C HIS A 77 6.82 19.39 14.06
N PHE A 78 7.20 18.30 14.71
CA PHE A 78 6.23 17.33 15.22
C PHE A 78 5.42 17.88 16.41
N THR A 79 6.04 18.62 17.31
CA THR A 79 5.36 19.25 18.46
C THR A 79 4.27 20.21 18.02
N THR A 80 4.53 21.02 17.00
CA THR A 80 3.57 21.97 16.44
C THR A 80 2.41 21.26 15.76
N ALA A 81 2.67 20.20 15.01
CA ALA A 81 1.66 19.40 14.33
C ALA A 81 0.70 18.70 15.30
N VAL A 82 1.22 18.14 16.39
CA VAL A 82 0.42 17.48 17.43
C VAL A 82 -0.41 18.49 18.25
N GLY A 83 0.14 19.68 18.50
CA GLY A 83 -0.57 20.75 19.21
C GLY A 83 -1.80 21.29 18.45
N ASN A 84 -1.79 21.22 17.14
CA ASN A 84 -2.90 21.65 16.27
C ASN A 84 -3.98 20.58 16.07
N GLN A 85 -3.69 19.32 16.38
CA GLN A 85 -4.67 18.21 16.33
C GLN A 85 -5.04 17.85 17.77
N ASN A 86 -6.10 18.42 18.35
CA ASN A 86 -6.61 18.14 19.71
C ASN A 86 -6.51 16.64 20.08
N LEU A 87 -5.30 16.15 20.30
CA LEU A 87 -5.06 14.87 20.93
C LEU A 87 -5.29 15.07 22.43
N ASN A 88 -6.45 14.65 22.95
CA ASN A 88 -6.74 14.57 24.37
C ASN A 88 -5.66 13.72 25.08
N ILE A 89 -4.62 14.38 25.56
CA ILE A 89 -3.56 13.78 26.35
C ILE A 89 -3.90 14.06 27.82
N PRO A 90 -4.20 13.05 28.65
CA PRO A 90 -4.36 13.27 30.10
C PRO A 90 -3.02 13.73 30.67
N THR A 91 -2.99 14.91 31.26
CA THR A 91 -1.86 15.42 32.06
C THR A 91 -1.76 14.60 33.33
N SER A 92 -0.78 13.72 33.43
CA SER A 92 -0.37 13.20 34.75
C SER A 92 0.52 14.25 35.42
N ASN A 93 0.01 14.85 36.47
CA ASN A 93 0.79 15.64 37.42
C ASN A 93 1.83 14.74 38.07
N ASN A 94 3.10 15.04 37.87
CA ASN A 94 4.14 14.72 38.83
C ASN A 94 5.12 15.88 38.88
N THR A 95 5.10 16.51 40.03
CA THR A 95 6.06 17.48 40.55
C THR A 95 7.42 16.82 40.75
N ALA A 96 8.46 17.44 40.26
CA ALA A 96 9.64 17.81 41.04
C ALA A 96 10.91 17.99 40.17
N SER A 97 11.48 19.03 40.44
CA SER A 97 12.87 19.46 40.70
C SER A 97 13.62 20.10 39.57
N ASN A 98 13.94 21.37 39.86
CA ASN A 98 14.99 22.21 39.29
C ASN A 98 16.31 21.46 39.07
N GLN A 99 16.87 21.61 37.87
CA GLN A 99 18.33 21.74 37.75
C GLN A 99 18.71 22.46 36.45
N GLN A 100 19.32 23.61 36.67
CA GLN A 100 20.38 24.32 35.97
C GLN A 100 20.44 24.27 34.42
N SER A 101 20.07 25.40 33.85
CA SER A 101 20.47 25.87 32.52
C SER A 101 22.02 25.98 32.45
N GLN A 102 22.67 25.10 31.72
CA GLN A 102 24.04 25.31 31.28
C GLN A 102 24.02 26.07 29.94
N ASN A 103 24.71 27.19 29.91
CA ASN A 103 24.96 28.02 28.74
C ASN A 103 25.73 27.23 27.68
N ILE A 104 25.07 26.93 26.55
CA ILE A 104 25.74 26.43 25.34
C ILE A 104 26.06 27.62 24.47
N THR A 105 27.33 27.71 24.08
CA THR A 105 27.93 28.77 23.25
C THR A 105 27.26 28.86 21.87
N PRO A 106 27.07 30.06 21.29
CA PRO A 106 26.21 30.35 20.11
C PRO A 106 26.64 29.76 18.76
N THR A 107 27.79 29.12 18.64
CA THR A 107 28.38 28.77 17.32
C THR A 107 27.88 27.48 16.66
N ALA A 108 27.26 26.54 17.40
CA ALA A 108 26.75 25.28 16.82
C ALA A 108 25.29 25.36 16.38
N THR A 109 24.49 26.21 17.06
CA THR A 109 23.07 26.39 16.79
C THR A 109 22.79 27.20 15.53
N ASP A 110 23.65 28.15 15.18
CA ASP A 110 23.45 28.99 14.00
C ASP A 110 23.70 28.23 12.70
N ASN A 111 24.64 27.29 12.67
CA ASN A 111 24.87 26.43 11.50
C ASN A 111 23.73 25.39 11.31
N LEU A 112 23.17 24.83 12.39
CA LEU A 112 22.03 23.93 12.35
C LEU A 112 20.77 24.66 11.89
N ASN A 113 20.52 25.88 12.39
CA ASN A 113 19.40 26.71 11.98
C ASN A 113 19.50 27.17 10.52
N GLN A 114 20.71 27.43 10.00
CA GLN A 114 20.89 27.75 8.58
C GLN A 114 20.62 26.56 7.68
N THR A 115 21.01 25.35 8.06
CA THR A 115 20.73 24.12 7.29
C THR A 115 19.24 23.78 7.30
N VAL A 116 18.52 24.06 8.40
CA VAL A 116 17.08 23.79 8.53
C VAL A 116 16.21 24.90 7.93
N ASN A 117 16.66 26.18 7.96
CA ASN A 117 15.88 27.32 7.47
C ASN A 117 16.05 27.63 5.98
N GLN A 118 17.04 27.05 5.28
CA GLN A 118 17.22 27.26 3.83
C GLN A 118 16.25 26.44 2.96
N GLU A 119 15.47 25.51 3.52
CA GLU A 119 14.66 24.57 2.76
C GLU A 119 13.14 24.63 3.06
N SER A 120 12.60 25.76 3.53
CA SER A 120 11.14 25.97 3.58
C SER A 120 10.51 26.26 2.19
N ASN A 121 11.23 26.02 1.13
CA ASN A 121 10.68 25.90 -0.21
C ASN A 121 9.95 24.56 -0.28
N THR A 122 8.70 24.58 -0.67
CA THR A 122 7.78 23.48 -1.01
C THR A 122 8.51 22.31 -1.70
N TYR A 123 9.24 21.49 -0.91
CA TYR A 123 9.95 20.34 -1.47
C TYR A 123 8.91 19.30 -1.89
N ASN A 124 8.90 19.03 -3.18
CA ASN A 124 8.01 18.05 -3.76
C ASN A 124 8.68 16.66 -3.70
N PRO A 125 8.14 15.71 -2.93
CA PRO A 125 8.72 14.38 -2.78
C PRO A 125 8.85 13.62 -4.11
N TYR A 126 8.00 13.92 -5.07
CA TYR A 126 8.00 13.28 -6.39
C TYR A 126 8.85 14.01 -7.44
N GLN A 127 9.55 15.10 -7.08
CA GLN A 127 10.32 15.90 -8.04
C GLN A 127 11.40 15.08 -8.77
N SER A 128 12.09 14.19 -8.05
CA SER A 128 13.15 13.35 -8.61
C SER A 128 12.63 12.27 -9.58
N VAL A 129 11.36 11.94 -9.52
CA VAL A 129 10.71 10.92 -10.36
C VAL A 129 9.66 11.49 -11.30
N ALA A 130 9.50 12.81 -11.36
CA ALA A 130 8.47 13.50 -12.15
C ALA A 130 8.48 13.11 -13.64
N GLN A 131 9.66 12.88 -14.21
CA GLN A 131 9.83 12.50 -15.61
C GLN A 131 9.36 11.09 -15.96
N TYR A 132 9.13 10.23 -14.95
CA TYR A 132 8.69 8.84 -15.14
C TYR A 132 7.20 8.64 -14.93
N LEU A 133 6.46 9.68 -14.52
CA LEU A 133 5.05 9.57 -14.17
C LEU A 133 4.18 9.22 -15.38
N SER A 134 3.16 8.42 -15.14
CA SER A 134 2.09 8.09 -16.09
C SER A 134 1.34 9.34 -16.56
N GLN A 135 0.70 9.23 -17.73
CA GLN A 135 -0.16 10.30 -18.25
C GLN A 135 -1.24 10.66 -17.21
N ASN A 136 -1.51 11.97 -17.08
CA ASN A 136 -2.47 12.53 -16.13
C ASN A 136 -2.12 12.36 -14.64
N ILE A 137 -0.97 11.80 -14.30
CA ILE A 137 -0.41 11.81 -12.96
C ILE A 137 0.67 12.87 -12.87
N THR A 138 0.50 13.83 -11.96
CA THR A 138 1.45 14.94 -11.77
C THR A 138 1.94 15.00 -10.34
N THR A 139 3.06 15.66 -10.15
CA THR A 139 3.59 15.91 -8.79
C THR A 139 2.61 16.71 -7.93
N ASP A 140 1.82 17.61 -8.54
CA ASP A 140 0.81 18.42 -7.86
C ASP A 140 -0.38 17.57 -7.35
N ILE A 141 -0.65 16.46 -8.02
CA ILE A 141 -1.63 15.45 -7.57
C ILE A 141 -1.03 14.59 -6.46
N LEU A 142 0.20 14.11 -6.63
CA LEU A 142 0.80 13.13 -5.72
C LEU A 142 1.26 13.75 -4.40
N THR A 143 1.77 14.99 -4.40
CA THR A 143 2.32 15.62 -3.19
C THR A 143 1.27 15.78 -2.08
N PRO A 144 0.09 16.41 -2.31
CA PRO A 144 -0.94 16.53 -1.28
C PRO A 144 -1.54 15.17 -0.88
N TRP A 145 -1.59 14.20 -1.80
CA TRP A 145 -2.02 12.85 -1.51
C TRP A 145 -1.02 12.12 -0.57
N PHE A 146 0.29 12.25 -0.82
CA PHE A 146 1.33 11.60 -0.05
C PHE A 146 1.41 12.11 1.39
N ILE A 147 1.32 13.43 1.60
CA ILE A 147 1.42 14.06 2.92
C ILE A 147 0.26 13.65 3.83
N LYS A 148 -0.92 13.40 3.26
CA LYS A 148 -2.11 13.05 4.01
C LYS A 148 -2.02 11.66 4.63
N GLU A 149 -2.33 11.53 5.93
CA GLU A 149 -2.35 10.24 6.60
C GLU A 149 -3.37 9.28 5.92
N PRO A 150 -3.00 8.01 5.63
CA PRO A 150 -3.91 7.09 4.96
C PRO A 150 -5.04 6.65 5.89
N LEU A 151 -6.21 6.40 5.32
CA LEU A 151 -7.29 5.67 5.97
C LEU A 151 -7.07 4.15 5.79
N VAL A 152 -7.63 3.36 6.70
CA VAL A 152 -7.72 1.91 6.54
C VAL A 152 -9.12 1.57 6.05
N TRP A 153 -9.19 0.96 4.87
CA TRP A 153 -10.43 0.53 4.27
C TRP A 153 -10.74 -0.92 4.60
N LEU A 154 -11.99 -1.15 4.94
CA LEU A 154 -12.55 -2.44 5.32
C LEU A 154 -13.69 -2.82 4.37
N SER A 155 -13.70 -4.08 3.97
CA SER A 155 -14.90 -4.70 3.43
C SER A 155 -15.47 -5.70 4.41
N ASN A 156 -16.76 -5.97 4.29
CA ASN A 156 -17.43 -6.99 5.09
C ASN A 156 -16.97 -8.39 4.66
N GLY A 157 -16.79 -9.25 5.66
CA GLY A 157 -16.54 -10.68 5.47
C GLY A 157 -17.80 -11.51 5.67
N ASN A 158 -17.85 -12.27 6.76
CA ASN A 158 -18.96 -13.18 7.09
C ASN A 158 -20.25 -12.50 7.57
N ILE A 159 -20.23 -11.20 7.77
CA ILE A 159 -21.40 -10.39 8.18
C ILE A 159 -21.74 -9.36 7.10
N THR A 160 -22.94 -8.79 7.15
CA THR A 160 -23.33 -7.72 6.22
C THR A 160 -22.56 -6.44 6.51
N LEU A 161 -22.40 -5.56 5.51
CA LEU A 161 -21.75 -4.27 5.68
C LEU A 161 -22.42 -3.45 6.80
N LYS A 162 -23.75 -3.44 6.85
CA LYS A 162 -24.51 -2.76 7.90
C LYS A 162 -24.24 -3.36 9.29
N GLY A 163 -24.07 -4.68 9.37
CA GLY A 163 -23.69 -5.38 10.60
C GLY A 163 -22.29 -5.00 11.07
N LEU A 164 -21.32 -4.94 10.14
CA LEU A 164 -19.96 -4.48 10.43
C LEU A 164 -19.97 -3.02 10.92
N GLN A 165 -20.67 -2.15 10.20
CA GLN A 165 -20.83 -0.73 10.59
C GLN A 165 -21.38 -0.59 12.01
N GLY A 166 -22.45 -1.31 12.33
CA GLY A 166 -23.05 -1.29 13.67
C GLY A 166 -22.10 -1.78 14.76
N GLN A 167 -21.31 -2.81 14.50
CA GLN A 167 -20.31 -3.30 15.46
C GLN A 167 -19.18 -2.29 15.70
N LEU A 168 -18.67 -1.64 14.63
CA LEU A 168 -17.64 -0.61 14.74
C LEU A 168 -18.11 0.60 15.56
N ILE A 169 -19.32 1.11 15.27
CA ILE A 169 -19.92 2.24 16.00
C ILE A 169 -20.13 1.87 17.48
N LYS A 170 -20.64 0.66 17.77
CA LYS A 170 -20.82 0.18 19.15
C LYS A 170 -19.49 0.07 19.91
N ALA A 171 -18.39 -0.18 19.22
CA ALA A 171 -17.05 -0.18 19.79
C ALA A 171 -16.43 1.22 19.93
N GLY A 172 -17.17 2.29 19.62
CA GLY A 172 -16.69 3.67 19.69
C GLY A 172 -15.76 4.06 18.54
N ILE A 173 -15.77 3.31 17.42
CA ILE A 173 -14.94 3.60 16.26
C ILE A 173 -15.71 4.53 15.32
N THR A 174 -15.09 5.65 14.97
CA THR A 174 -15.61 6.58 13.96
C THR A 174 -15.37 6.03 12.57
N ILE A 175 -16.39 6.05 11.74
CA ILE A 175 -16.30 5.76 10.32
C ILE A 175 -16.05 7.09 9.61
N GLU A 176 -14.87 7.22 9.05
CA GLU A 176 -14.39 8.44 8.39
C GLU A 176 -15.02 8.62 7.01
N GLN A 177 -15.17 7.52 6.27
CA GLN A 177 -15.76 7.51 4.93
C GLN A 177 -16.47 6.18 4.64
N THR A 178 -17.39 6.23 3.68
CA THR A 178 -18.04 5.05 3.09
C THR A 178 -18.01 5.16 1.57
N HIS A 179 -17.71 4.05 0.88
CA HIS A 179 -17.77 4.00 -0.58
C HIS A 179 -18.17 2.58 -1.03
N GLY A 180 -19.27 2.46 -1.79
CA GLY A 180 -19.78 1.16 -2.19
C GLY A 180 -19.97 0.22 -1.00
N ASN A 181 -19.28 -0.91 -1.01
CA ASN A 181 -19.28 -1.91 0.05
C ASN A 181 -18.08 -1.79 1.01
N ALA A 182 -17.49 -0.60 1.12
CA ALA A 182 -16.33 -0.35 1.96
C ALA A 182 -16.57 0.73 3.02
N LEU A 183 -15.94 0.55 4.18
CA LEU A 183 -15.90 1.50 5.28
C LEU A 183 -14.45 1.90 5.54
N ALA A 184 -14.20 3.19 5.74
CA ALA A 184 -12.88 3.70 6.10
C ALA A 184 -12.84 4.14 7.55
N VAL A 185 -11.75 3.81 8.22
CA VAL A 185 -11.45 4.20 9.60
C VAL A 185 -10.03 4.73 9.71
N SER A 186 -9.72 5.44 10.80
CA SER A 186 -8.36 5.88 11.09
C SER A 186 -7.37 4.70 11.15
N ALA A 187 -6.17 4.89 10.64
CA ALA A 187 -5.08 3.90 10.71
C ALA A 187 -4.64 3.55 12.15
N GLN A 188 -5.07 4.32 13.14
CA GLN A 188 -4.76 4.08 14.55
C GLN A 188 -5.72 3.10 15.24
N VAL A 189 -6.79 2.69 14.58
CA VAL A 189 -7.79 1.75 15.10
C VAL A 189 -7.24 0.33 15.11
N ASN A 190 -7.45 -0.40 16.20
CA ASN A 190 -7.17 -1.84 16.24
C ASN A 190 -8.35 -2.61 15.63
N LEU A 191 -8.15 -3.20 14.48
CA LEU A 191 -9.16 -3.92 13.71
C LEU A 191 -9.12 -5.45 13.89
N ASN A 192 -8.15 -5.95 14.65
CA ASN A 192 -8.00 -7.40 14.88
C ASN A 192 -9.29 -8.11 15.30
N PRO A 193 -10.14 -7.55 16.19
CA PRO A 193 -11.36 -8.23 16.61
C PRO A 193 -12.34 -8.58 15.47
N TRP A 194 -12.30 -7.84 14.37
CA TRP A 194 -13.17 -8.09 13.20
C TRP A 194 -12.46 -8.87 12.09
N VAL A 195 -11.15 -8.69 11.96
CA VAL A 195 -10.35 -9.34 10.91
C VAL A 195 -10.05 -10.79 11.27
N GLU A 196 -9.66 -11.07 12.52
CA GLU A 196 -9.28 -12.41 12.97
C GLU A 196 -10.48 -13.38 13.04
N ASN A 197 -11.69 -12.87 13.21
CA ASN A 197 -12.91 -13.69 13.19
C ASN A 197 -13.61 -13.74 11.80
N GLY A 198 -13.01 -13.12 10.78
CA GLY A 198 -13.54 -13.11 9.43
C GLY A 198 -14.75 -12.19 9.20
N ASN A 199 -15.13 -11.35 10.16
CA ASN A 199 -16.25 -10.42 9.99
C ASN A 199 -15.92 -9.26 9.03
N ALA A 200 -14.63 -8.93 8.92
CA ALA A 200 -14.11 -7.94 7.98
C ALA A 200 -12.78 -8.40 7.39
N TYR A 201 -12.41 -7.82 6.26
CA TYR A 201 -11.05 -7.89 5.75
C TYR A 201 -10.57 -6.51 5.32
N ILE A 202 -9.25 -6.29 5.45
CA ILE A 202 -8.62 -5.04 5.07
C ILE A 202 -8.23 -5.11 3.59
N GLN A 203 -8.68 -4.14 2.81
CA GLN A 203 -8.28 -3.95 1.42
C GLN A 203 -8.45 -2.48 1.05
N ASP A 204 -7.42 -1.88 0.44
CA ASP A 204 -7.49 -0.50 -0.02
C ASP A 204 -8.63 -0.30 -1.02
N ILE A 205 -9.27 0.88 -0.95
CA ILE A 205 -10.45 1.19 -1.77
C ILE A 205 -10.13 1.18 -3.27
N SER A 206 -8.92 1.55 -3.65
CA SER A 206 -8.49 1.55 -5.06
C SER A 206 -8.42 0.11 -5.59
N SER A 207 -7.94 -0.82 -4.76
CA SER A 207 -7.94 -2.25 -5.08
C SER A 207 -9.36 -2.79 -5.24
N GLN A 208 -10.29 -2.36 -4.37
CA GLN A 208 -11.71 -2.73 -4.49
C GLN A 208 -12.36 -2.14 -5.75
N THR A 209 -12.04 -0.87 -6.07
CA THR A 209 -12.53 -0.18 -7.28
C THR A 209 -11.99 -0.84 -8.54
N ALA A 210 -10.69 -1.18 -8.58
CA ALA A 210 -10.09 -1.91 -9.70
C ALA A 210 -10.73 -3.28 -9.93
N MET A 211 -11.22 -3.91 -8.87
CA MET A 211 -11.93 -5.20 -8.92
C MET A 211 -13.45 -5.08 -9.05
N ASN A 212 -14.02 -3.88 -9.17
CA ASN A 212 -15.44 -3.74 -9.46
C ASN A 212 -15.71 -4.03 -10.94
N TRP A 213 -16.06 -5.29 -11.24
CA TRP A 213 -16.28 -5.77 -12.59
C TRP A 213 -17.75 -5.83 -13.01
N SER A 214 -18.69 -5.46 -12.14
CA SER A 214 -20.14 -5.64 -12.39
C SER A 214 -20.62 -5.01 -13.70
N ASN A 215 -19.98 -3.93 -14.15
CA ASN A 215 -20.29 -3.24 -15.39
C ASN A 215 -19.17 -3.37 -16.44
N GLN A 216 -18.26 -4.32 -16.27
CA GLN A 216 -17.15 -4.55 -17.16
C GLN A 216 -17.41 -5.78 -18.05
N PRO A 217 -16.87 -5.84 -19.28
CA PRO A 217 -17.15 -6.94 -20.21
C PRO A 217 -16.72 -8.31 -19.67
N MET A 218 -15.67 -8.39 -18.86
CA MET A 218 -15.20 -9.64 -18.26
C MET A 218 -16.18 -10.21 -17.22
N ALA A 219 -17.14 -9.45 -16.70
CA ALA A 219 -18.17 -9.97 -15.79
C ALA A 219 -18.98 -11.12 -16.41
N ALA A 220 -19.15 -11.10 -17.73
CA ALA A 220 -19.84 -12.17 -18.47
C ALA A 220 -19.17 -13.54 -18.32
N PHE A 221 -17.89 -13.59 -17.93
CA PHE A 221 -17.12 -14.82 -17.71
C PHE A 221 -16.91 -15.17 -16.23
N CYS A 222 -17.53 -14.44 -15.32
CA CYS A 222 -17.37 -14.69 -13.87
C CYS A 222 -18.46 -15.65 -13.34
N HIS A 223 -18.50 -16.88 -13.87
CA HIS A 223 -19.45 -17.93 -13.49
C HIS A 223 -18.80 -19.33 -13.50
N ALA A 224 -19.56 -20.36 -13.13
CA ALA A 224 -19.04 -21.71 -12.92
C ALA A 224 -18.50 -22.39 -14.18
N ASN A 225 -19.01 -22.03 -15.37
CA ASN A 225 -18.66 -22.66 -16.65
C ASN A 225 -17.50 -21.94 -17.36
N SER A 226 -16.98 -20.85 -16.81
CA SER A 226 -15.85 -20.11 -17.34
C SER A 226 -14.66 -20.21 -16.39
N ALA A 227 -13.45 -20.24 -16.93
CA ALA A 227 -12.23 -20.29 -16.15
C ALA A 227 -11.63 -18.89 -15.99
N VAL A 228 -11.36 -18.48 -14.75
CA VAL A 228 -10.67 -17.25 -14.39
C VAL A 228 -9.37 -17.59 -13.68
N TRP A 229 -8.27 -16.94 -14.08
CA TRP A 229 -6.96 -17.13 -13.48
C TRP A 229 -6.41 -15.82 -12.92
N ASP A 230 -6.15 -15.79 -11.62
CA ASP A 230 -5.37 -14.75 -10.95
C ASP A 230 -3.92 -15.25 -10.92
N CYS A 231 -3.10 -14.75 -11.85
CA CYS A 231 -1.78 -15.32 -12.13
C CYS A 231 -0.67 -14.81 -11.18
N CYS A 232 -0.93 -13.73 -10.44
CA CYS A 232 -0.03 -13.15 -9.44
C CYS A 232 -0.81 -12.88 -8.14
N SER A 233 -1.51 -13.89 -7.63
CA SER A 233 -2.58 -13.71 -6.64
C SER A 233 -2.12 -13.20 -5.26
N GLY A 234 -0.83 -13.33 -4.92
CA GLY A 234 -0.34 -13.01 -3.59
C GLY A 234 -1.19 -13.71 -2.51
N ALA A 235 -1.58 -12.98 -1.47
CA ALA A 235 -2.46 -13.46 -0.40
C ALA A 235 -3.97 -13.40 -0.77
N GLY A 236 -4.31 -13.27 -2.06
CA GLY A 236 -5.66 -13.37 -2.57
C GLY A 236 -6.57 -12.16 -2.37
N GLY A 237 -6.01 -10.97 -2.14
CA GLY A 237 -6.84 -9.78 -1.89
C GLY A 237 -7.83 -9.48 -3.02
N LYS A 238 -7.37 -9.44 -4.27
CA LYS A 238 -8.19 -9.20 -5.46
C LYS A 238 -9.08 -10.39 -5.78
N SER A 239 -8.58 -11.61 -5.62
CA SER A 239 -9.35 -12.86 -5.74
C SER A 239 -10.52 -12.93 -4.77
N ILE A 240 -10.38 -12.46 -3.53
CA ILE A 240 -11.46 -12.34 -2.53
C ILE A 240 -12.53 -11.38 -3.04
N SER A 241 -12.14 -10.18 -3.50
CA SER A 241 -13.08 -9.20 -4.07
C SER A 241 -13.86 -9.75 -5.26
N LEU A 242 -13.20 -10.54 -6.12
CA LEU A 242 -13.84 -11.20 -7.25
C LEU A 242 -14.92 -12.19 -6.80
N LEU A 243 -14.57 -13.09 -5.87
CA LEU A 243 -15.56 -14.11 -5.41
C LEU A 243 -16.68 -13.53 -4.55
N GLN A 244 -16.48 -12.38 -3.91
CA GLN A 244 -17.58 -11.68 -3.22
C GLN A 244 -18.60 -11.11 -4.20
N GLN A 245 -18.15 -10.62 -5.35
CA GLN A 245 -19.05 -10.15 -6.41
C GLN A 245 -19.67 -11.31 -7.23
N PHE A 246 -18.89 -12.35 -7.49
CA PHE A 246 -19.23 -13.47 -8.36
C PHE A 246 -18.92 -14.81 -7.66
N PRO A 247 -19.73 -15.24 -6.69
CA PRO A 247 -19.44 -16.39 -5.82
C PRO A 247 -19.30 -17.74 -6.55
N THR A 248 -19.89 -17.86 -7.73
CA THR A 248 -19.85 -19.10 -8.53
C THR A 248 -18.63 -19.22 -9.44
N THR A 249 -17.81 -18.17 -9.55
CA THR A 249 -16.65 -18.14 -10.43
C THR A 249 -15.74 -19.37 -10.25
N ASN A 250 -15.32 -19.97 -11.35
CA ASN A 250 -14.31 -21.03 -11.35
C ASN A 250 -12.92 -20.37 -11.38
N LEU A 251 -12.37 -20.17 -10.19
CA LEU A 251 -11.15 -19.40 -9.98
C LEU A 251 -9.93 -20.30 -9.79
N THR A 252 -8.87 -19.97 -10.49
CA THR A 252 -7.52 -20.49 -10.29
C THR A 252 -6.62 -19.35 -9.79
N CYS A 253 -5.77 -19.64 -8.81
CA CYS A 253 -4.80 -18.68 -8.26
C CYS A 253 -3.38 -19.24 -8.35
N SER A 254 -2.41 -18.41 -8.72
CA SER A 254 -0.99 -18.78 -8.65
C SER A 254 -0.13 -17.63 -8.16
N ASP A 255 1.00 -17.97 -7.55
CA ASP A 255 2.06 -17.05 -7.15
C ASP A 255 3.40 -17.81 -7.12
N VAL A 256 4.52 -17.10 -7.26
CA VAL A 256 5.86 -17.70 -7.16
C VAL A 256 6.18 -18.17 -5.74
N ARG A 257 5.55 -17.58 -4.74
CA ARG A 257 5.78 -17.82 -3.31
C ARG A 257 4.74 -18.79 -2.74
N SER A 258 5.14 -20.01 -2.46
CA SER A 258 4.22 -21.04 -1.90
C SER A 258 3.62 -20.63 -0.56
N ASN A 259 4.41 -20.01 0.33
CA ASN A 259 3.95 -19.57 1.65
C ASN A 259 2.84 -18.51 1.60
N ILE A 260 2.83 -17.65 0.57
CA ILE A 260 1.76 -16.65 0.40
C ILE A 260 0.45 -17.29 -0.07
N LEU A 261 0.56 -18.39 -0.83
CA LEU A 261 -0.60 -19.18 -1.25
C LEU A 261 -1.24 -19.94 -0.09
N ASP A 262 -0.49 -20.29 0.94
CA ASP A 262 -1.07 -20.84 2.15
C ASP A 262 -1.87 -19.77 2.91
N ASN A 263 -1.35 -18.55 3.03
CA ASN A 263 -2.11 -17.41 3.57
C ASN A 263 -3.39 -17.13 2.76
N LEU A 264 -3.35 -17.28 1.43
CA LEU A 264 -4.52 -17.17 0.57
C LEU A 264 -5.58 -18.21 0.97
N LYS A 265 -5.20 -19.49 1.09
CA LYS A 265 -6.12 -20.58 1.47
C LYS A 265 -6.78 -20.33 2.82
N ASP A 266 -5.98 -19.89 3.81
CA ASP A 266 -6.47 -19.58 5.17
C ASP A 266 -7.48 -18.43 5.15
N ARG A 267 -7.21 -17.36 4.38
CA ARG A 267 -8.12 -16.22 4.23
C ARG A 267 -9.43 -16.63 3.56
N PHE A 268 -9.37 -17.46 2.51
CA PHE A 268 -10.57 -17.96 1.85
C PHE A 268 -11.43 -18.82 2.78
N GLN A 269 -10.77 -19.67 3.57
CA GLN A 269 -11.47 -20.48 4.57
C GLN A 269 -12.10 -19.60 5.67
N LEU A 270 -11.36 -18.61 6.19
CA LEU A 270 -11.84 -17.68 7.22
C LEU A 270 -13.06 -16.89 6.75
N LEU A 271 -13.10 -16.50 5.48
CA LEU A 271 -14.19 -15.73 4.87
C LEU A 271 -15.29 -16.60 4.28
N GLY A 272 -15.26 -17.93 4.47
CA GLY A 272 -16.28 -18.86 3.96
C GLY A 272 -16.41 -18.88 2.43
N LEU A 273 -15.36 -18.46 1.70
CA LEU A 273 -15.39 -18.37 0.24
C LEU A 273 -15.11 -19.74 -0.42
N LYS A 274 -15.61 -19.90 -1.65
CA LYS A 274 -15.29 -21.07 -2.48
C LYS A 274 -13.78 -21.19 -2.64
N LYS A 275 -13.21 -22.38 -2.35
CA LYS A 275 -11.77 -22.64 -2.50
C LYS A 275 -11.38 -22.60 -3.98
N PRO A 276 -10.38 -21.78 -4.37
CA PRO A 276 -9.86 -21.79 -5.73
C PRO A 276 -8.95 -23.00 -5.97
N THR A 277 -8.68 -23.31 -7.23
CA THR A 277 -7.54 -24.14 -7.60
C THR A 277 -6.27 -23.32 -7.36
N VAL A 278 -5.25 -23.90 -6.69
CA VAL A 278 -4.03 -23.17 -6.32
C VAL A 278 -2.80 -23.94 -6.76
N PHE A 279 -1.85 -23.26 -7.41
CA PHE A 279 -0.55 -23.83 -7.75
C PHE A 279 0.57 -22.76 -7.68
N THR A 280 1.80 -23.23 -7.42
CA THR A 280 2.98 -22.37 -7.44
C THR A 280 3.52 -22.28 -8.86
N ALA A 281 3.75 -21.08 -9.38
CA ALA A 281 4.32 -20.87 -10.71
C ALA A 281 5.29 -19.69 -10.71
N SER A 282 6.46 -19.88 -11.35
CA SER A 282 7.35 -18.78 -11.69
C SER A 282 7.02 -18.33 -13.11
N LEU A 283 6.47 -17.14 -13.26
CA LEU A 283 6.08 -16.58 -14.56
C LEU A 283 7.17 -15.71 -15.19
N ASN A 284 8.36 -15.62 -14.57
CA ASN A 284 9.53 -14.89 -15.10
C ASN A 284 10.40 -15.76 -16.02
N GLY A 285 9.91 -16.89 -16.45
CA GLY A 285 10.59 -17.86 -17.30
C GLY A 285 9.59 -18.90 -17.76
N TYR A 286 10.01 -19.87 -18.55
CA TYR A 286 9.13 -20.93 -19.01
C TYR A 286 8.29 -21.46 -17.86
N LEU A 287 6.96 -21.44 -18.03
CA LEU A 287 6.08 -22.20 -17.18
C LEU A 287 6.63 -23.63 -17.15
N ASP A 288 7.20 -24.05 -16.03
CA ASP A 288 7.47 -25.46 -15.83
C ASP A 288 6.11 -26.16 -15.77
N ASN A 289 5.67 -26.64 -16.93
CA ASN A 289 4.40 -27.33 -17.10
C ASN A 289 4.28 -28.59 -16.24
N SER A 290 5.37 -29.01 -15.56
CA SER A 290 5.37 -30.17 -14.67
C SER A 290 4.49 -29.99 -13.43
N ASN A 291 4.20 -28.75 -13.01
CA ASN A 291 3.35 -28.44 -11.86
C ASN A 291 1.95 -27.86 -12.20
N SER A 292 1.70 -27.51 -13.47
CA SER A 292 0.34 -27.16 -13.90
C SER A 292 -0.45 -28.44 -14.10
N LYS A 293 -1.53 -28.63 -13.36
CA LYS A 293 -2.43 -29.80 -13.49
C LYS A 293 -3.04 -29.94 -14.90
N ASN A 294 -2.95 -28.89 -15.73
CA ASN A 294 -3.44 -28.92 -17.10
C ASN A 294 -2.67 -27.89 -17.98
N PRO A 295 -1.59 -28.27 -18.65
CA PRO A 295 -0.81 -27.39 -19.51
C PRO A 295 -1.57 -26.85 -20.74
N ASN A 296 -2.72 -27.41 -21.05
CA ASN A 296 -3.58 -27.00 -22.17
C ASN A 296 -4.83 -26.23 -21.70
N GLN A 297 -4.90 -25.83 -20.42
CA GLN A 297 -6.05 -25.08 -19.94
C GLN A 297 -6.03 -23.66 -20.48
N THR A 298 -7.12 -23.24 -21.11
CA THR A 298 -7.37 -21.86 -21.49
C THR A 298 -8.27 -21.18 -20.48
N TYR A 299 -8.09 -19.89 -20.29
CA TYR A 299 -8.84 -19.06 -19.36
C TYR A 299 -9.62 -17.98 -20.11
N ASN A 300 -10.87 -17.77 -19.72
CA ASN A 300 -11.70 -16.71 -20.27
C ASN A 300 -11.31 -15.33 -19.73
N VAL A 301 -10.78 -15.28 -18.50
CA VAL A 301 -10.22 -14.06 -17.91
C VAL A 301 -8.90 -14.40 -17.22
N ILE A 302 -7.87 -13.62 -17.49
CA ILE A 302 -6.62 -13.63 -16.73
C ILE A 302 -6.51 -12.31 -16.00
N LEU A 303 -6.45 -12.38 -14.67
CA LEU A 303 -6.11 -11.25 -13.80
C LEU A 303 -4.61 -11.26 -13.55
N ALA A 304 -3.92 -10.24 -14.00
CA ALA A 304 -2.49 -10.05 -13.87
C ALA A 304 -2.19 -8.82 -12.97
N ASP A 305 -2.32 -9.01 -11.64
CA ASP A 305 -1.86 -8.05 -10.64
C ASP A 305 -0.35 -8.18 -10.48
N VAL A 306 0.38 -7.65 -11.45
CA VAL A 306 1.80 -7.93 -11.61
C VAL A 306 2.66 -7.23 -10.55
N PRO A 307 3.81 -7.82 -10.15
CA PRO A 307 4.75 -7.15 -9.27
C PRO A 307 5.24 -5.85 -9.90
N CYS A 308 5.26 -4.78 -9.10
CA CYS A 308 5.60 -3.43 -9.54
C CYS A 308 6.38 -2.68 -8.45
N THR A 309 6.87 -1.47 -8.75
CA THR A 309 7.57 -0.61 -7.78
C THR A 309 6.73 -0.27 -6.54
N GLY A 310 5.40 -0.36 -6.64
CA GLY A 310 4.49 0.00 -5.56
C GLY A 310 4.38 1.50 -5.29
N SER A 311 4.84 2.34 -6.21
CA SER A 311 4.89 3.81 -6.05
C SER A 311 3.53 4.46 -5.79
N GLY A 312 2.44 3.87 -6.28
CA GLY A 312 1.07 4.26 -5.98
C GLY A 312 0.60 3.95 -4.55
N THR A 313 1.43 3.27 -3.74
CA THR A 313 1.14 2.92 -2.34
C THR A 313 2.03 3.66 -1.33
N TRP A 314 2.93 4.53 -1.79
CA TRP A 314 3.93 5.17 -0.92
C TRP A 314 3.31 6.01 0.19
N ARG A 315 2.07 6.48 0.02
CA ARG A 315 1.35 7.12 1.12
C ARG A 315 1.21 6.23 2.37
N ARG A 316 1.08 4.91 2.18
CA ARG A 316 1.03 3.95 3.30
C ARG A 316 2.42 3.60 3.85
N ASN A 317 3.44 3.66 2.99
CA ASN A 317 4.82 3.34 3.30
C ASN A 317 5.73 4.51 2.86
N PRO A 318 5.62 5.68 3.53
CA PRO A 318 6.26 6.92 3.06
C PRO A 318 7.78 6.85 3.07
N GLU A 319 8.36 5.93 3.82
CA GLU A 319 9.81 5.66 3.81
C GLU A 319 10.31 5.22 2.43
N ASN A 320 9.49 4.52 1.65
CA ASN A 320 9.93 3.93 0.38
C ASN A 320 10.45 4.98 -0.62
N ILE A 321 9.87 6.17 -0.66
CA ILE A 321 10.31 7.22 -1.58
C ILE A 321 11.73 7.73 -1.25
N HIS A 322 12.16 7.64 0.01
CA HIS A 322 13.49 8.07 0.45
C HIS A 322 14.60 7.07 0.11
N PHE A 323 14.25 5.83 -0.18
CA PHE A 323 15.17 4.75 -0.56
C PHE A 323 14.96 4.29 -2.00
N PHE A 324 14.10 5.00 -2.75
CA PHE A 324 13.74 4.59 -4.09
C PHE A 324 14.88 4.83 -5.09
N ASP A 325 15.19 3.79 -5.85
CA ASP A 325 16.10 3.84 -6.99
C ASP A 325 15.30 3.76 -8.28
N SER A 326 15.39 4.80 -9.12
CA SER A 326 14.65 4.87 -10.39
C SER A 326 15.05 3.78 -11.39
N GLN A 327 16.22 3.15 -11.26
CA GLN A 327 16.61 2.02 -12.08
C GLN A 327 15.70 0.79 -11.88
N THR A 328 15.03 0.71 -10.73
CA THR A 328 14.07 -0.36 -10.44
C THR A 328 12.82 -0.29 -11.32
N ILE A 329 12.47 0.88 -11.88
CA ILE A 329 11.31 1.05 -12.77
C ILE A 329 11.43 0.11 -13.97
N GLU A 330 12.55 0.20 -14.68
CA GLU A 330 12.81 -0.62 -15.87
C GLU A 330 12.85 -2.12 -15.53
N THR A 331 13.51 -2.47 -14.42
CA THR A 331 13.56 -3.87 -13.94
C THR A 331 12.16 -4.46 -13.71
N PHE A 332 11.24 -3.68 -13.13
CA PHE A 332 9.86 -4.13 -12.92
C PHE A 332 9.08 -4.16 -14.24
N ALA A 333 9.25 -3.17 -15.12
CA ALA A 333 8.60 -3.14 -16.42
C ALA A 333 8.94 -4.37 -17.26
N GLU A 334 10.23 -4.73 -17.38
CA GLU A 334 10.69 -5.93 -18.07
C GLU A 334 10.10 -7.21 -17.46
N LYS A 335 10.08 -7.30 -16.13
CA LYS A 335 9.50 -8.44 -15.43
C LYS A 335 8.01 -8.59 -15.70
N GLN A 336 7.28 -7.48 -15.74
CA GLN A 336 5.84 -7.46 -16.05
C GLN A 336 5.59 -7.96 -17.49
N LEU A 337 6.35 -7.47 -18.45
CA LEU A 337 6.28 -7.94 -19.84
C LEU A 337 6.55 -9.44 -19.95
N SER A 338 7.59 -9.95 -19.27
CA SER A 338 7.87 -11.38 -19.22
C SER A 338 6.70 -12.19 -18.66
N ILE A 339 6.06 -11.72 -17.59
CA ILE A 339 4.87 -12.38 -17.03
C ILE A 339 3.75 -12.43 -18.07
N ILE A 340 3.44 -11.30 -18.72
CA ILE A 340 2.36 -11.23 -19.71
C ILE A 340 2.64 -12.14 -20.91
N GLN A 341 3.87 -12.16 -21.43
CA GLN A 341 4.28 -13.07 -22.52
C GLN A 341 4.01 -14.55 -22.17
N ASN A 342 4.17 -14.93 -20.90
CA ASN A 342 3.95 -16.30 -20.45
C ASN A 342 2.46 -16.64 -20.21
N VAL A 343 1.60 -15.67 -19.89
CA VAL A 343 0.18 -15.96 -19.60
C VAL A 343 -0.73 -15.77 -20.82
N VAL A 344 -0.40 -14.90 -21.77
CA VAL A 344 -1.19 -14.63 -22.99
C VAL A 344 -1.51 -15.90 -23.81
N PRO A 345 -0.61 -16.89 -23.97
CA PRO A 345 -0.94 -18.13 -24.64
C PRO A 345 -2.12 -18.89 -24.00
N SER A 346 -2.28 -18.78 -22.69
CA SER A 346 -3.40 -19.41 -21.94
C SER A 346 -4.70 -18.60 -21.97
N LEU A 347 -4.72 -17.42 -22.60
CA LEU A 347 -5.96 -16.63 -22.75
C LEU A 347 -6.78 -17.19 -23.92
N ALA A 348 -8.06 -17.46 -23.69
CA ALA A 348 -8.99 -17.89 -24.70
C ALA A 348 -9.27 -16.78 -25.73
N ILE A 349 -9.58 -17.15 -26.97
CA ILE A 349 -10.12 -16.21 -27.97
C ILE A 349 -11.44 -15.63 -27.43
N GLY A 350 -11.64 -14.33 -27.55
CA GLY A 350 -12.75 -13.60 -26.96
C GLY A 350 -12.59 -13.29 -25.46
N GLY A 351 -11.57 -13.85 -24.81
CA GLY A 351 -11.29 -13.66 -23.39
C GLY A 351 -10.61 -12.32 -23.09
N TYR A 352 -10.45 -12.00 -21.81
CA TYR A 352 -9.92 -10.73 -21.33
C TYR A 352 -8.68 -10.91 -20.42
N LEU A 353 -7.66 -10.13 -20.69
CA LEU A 353 -6.53 -9.89 -19.80
C LEU A 353 -6.81 -8.60 -19.02
N VAL A 354 -6.83 -8.68 -17.70
CA VAL A 354 -6.93 -7.53 -16.80
C VAL A 354 -5.56 -7.31 -16.18
N TYR A 355 -4.86 -6.32 -16.69
CA TYR A 355 -3.54 -5.92 -16.21
C TYR A 355 -3.67 -4.87 -15.12
N LEU A 356 -3.02 -5.10 -13.97
CA LEU A 356 -3.04 -4.19 -12.82
C LEU A 356 -1.62 -3.95 -12.30
N THR A 357 -1.34 -2.70 -11.94
CA THR A 357 -0.19 -2.31 -11.13
C THR A 357 -0.61 -1.34 -10.02
N CYS A 358 0.14 -1.30 -8.94
CA CYS A 358 0.08 -0.21 -7.97
C CYS A 358 1.25 0.77 -8.19
N SER A 359 1.55 1.10 -9.44
CA SER A 359 2.58 2.04 -9.84
C SER A 359 1.98 3.31 -10.44
N VAL A 360 2.66 4.43 -10.27
CA VAL A 360 2.35 5.71 -10.92
C VAL A 360 3.31 6.02 -12.09
N PHE A 361 4.12 5.04 -12.51
CA PHE A 361 5.13 5.23 -13.55
C PHE A 361 4.68 4.70 -14.91
N ALA A 362 4.89 5.50 -15.97
CA ALA A 362 4.47 5.20 -17.33
C ALA A 362 5.07 3.88 -17.85
N ALA A 363 6.34 3.62 -17.59
CA ALA A 363 7.03 2.41 -18.01
C ALA A 363 6.37 1.11 -17.49
N GLU A 364 5.78 1.15 -16.30
CA GLU A 364 5.06 0.01 -15.71
C GLU A 364 3.57 -0.05 -16.12
N ASN A 365 3.05 1.00 -16.74
CA ASN A 365 1.65 1.20 -17.10
C ASN A 365 1.45 1.28 -18.61
N GLU A 366 1.15 2.46 -19.14
CA GLU A 366 0.79 2.68 -20.55
C GLU A 366 1.90 2.26 -21.53
N ASP A 367 3.17 2.42 -21.19
CA ASP A 367 4.27 2.02 -22.08
C ASP A 367 4.34 0.50 -22.19
N ASN A 368 4.15 -0.22 -21.08
CA ASN A 368 4.04 -1.67 -21.08
C ASN A 368 2.81 -2.16 -21.85
N ILE A 369 1.65 -1.50 -21.70
CA ILE A 369 0.45 -1.86 -22.46
C ILE A 369 0.70 -1.70 -23.96
N LYS A 370 1.30 -0.60 -24.38
CA LYS A 370 1.70 -0.39 -25.77
C LYS A 370 2.59 -1.51 -26.26
N GLN A 371 3.64 -1.87 -25.53
CA GLN A 371 4.56 -2.94 -25.92
C GLN A 371 3.89 -4.32 -25.98
N ILE A 372 2.95 -4.62 -25.06
CA ILE A 372 2.14 -5.82 -25.09
C ILE A 372 1.32 -5.91 -26.38
N LEU A 373 0.65 -4.82 -26.77
CA LEU A 373 -0.17 -4.77 -27.99
C LEU A 373 0.69 -4.87 -29.26
N ASP A 374 1.85 -4.21 -29.30
CA ASP A 374 2.79 -4.27 -30.41
C ASP A 374 3.35 -5.71 -30.61
N THR A 375 3.55 -6.44 -29.51
CA THR A 375 4.09 -7.82 -29.54
C THR A 375 3.01 -8.85 -29.83
N HIS A 376 1.75 -8.58 -29.49
CA HIS A 376 0.62 -9.50 -29.64
C HIS A 376 -0.50 -8.86 -30.48
N PRO A 377 -0.41 -8.88 -31.82
CA PRO A 377 -1.37 -8.20 -32.70
C PRO A 377 -2.82 -8.73 -32.62
N ASN A 378 -3.02 -9.87 -31.98
CA ASN A 378 -4.34 -10.43 -31.67
C ASN A 378 -4.93 -9.96 -30.33
N LEU A 379 -4.27 -9.02 -29.64
CA LEU A 379 -4.78 -8.36 -28.47
C LEU A 379 -5.26 -6.94 -28.82
N GLN A 380 -6.36 -6.52 -28.24
CA GLN A 380 -6.95 -5.20 -28.42
C GLN A 380 -7.25 -4.54 -27.08
N LEU A 381 -6.80 -3.30 -26.90
CA LEU A 381 -7.12 -2.49 -25.72
C LEU A 381 -8.62 -2.17 -25.70
N VAL A 382 -9.28 -2.44 -24.60
CA VAL A 382 -10.69 -2.11 -24.35
C VAL A 382 -10.82 -0.86 -23.50
N SER A 383 -10.06 -0.77 -22.42
CA SER A 383 -10.03 0.41 -21.55
C SER A 383 -8.76 0.43 -20.70
N GLU A 384 -8.37 1.62 -20.29
CA GLU A 384 -7.33 1.86 -19.29
C GLU A 384 -7.69 3.05 -18.42
N GLU A 385 -7.37 2.97 -17.13
CA GLU A 385 -7.67 4.00 -16.15
C GLU A 385 -6.88 3.86 -14.86
N PHE A 386 -6.76 4.95 -14.09
CA PHE A 386 -6.37 4.87 -12.69
C PHE A 386 -7.60 4.72 -11.79
N CYS A 387 -7.58 3.71 -10.93
CA CYS A 387 -8.59 3.46 -9.91
C CYS A 387 -8.13 4.06 -8.58
N GLY A 388 -9.00 4.80 -7.90
CA GLY A 388 -8.71 5.36 -6.57
C GLY A 388 -8.03 6.73 -6.59
N GLY A 389 -6.96 6.91 -5.80
CA GLY A 389 -6.26 8.17 -5.68
C GLY A 389 -6.87 9.15 -4.67
N ILE A 390 -6.78 10.46 -4.95
CA ILE A 390 -7.11 11.52 -3.98
C ILE A 390 -8.56 11.50 -3.52
N ASP A 391 -9.49 11.36 -4.46
CA ASP A 391 -10.94 11.50 -4.20
C ASP A 391 -11.45 10.43 -3.22
N LEU A 392 -10.94 9.22 -3.36
CA LEU A 392 -11.27 8.10 -2.48
C LEU A 392 -10.33 7.97 -1.28
N GLN A 393 -9.31 8.82 -1.19
CA GLN A 393 -8.24 8.66 -0.21
C GLN A 393 -7.68 7.21 -0.21
N GLY A 394 -7.55 6.64 -1.39
CA GLY A 394 -6.99 5.32 -1.66
C GLY A 394 -5.58 5.41 -2.26
N ASP A 395 -5.03 4.26 -2.60
CA ASP A 395 -3.81 4.15 -3.39
C ASP A 395 -4.06 4.58 -4.85
N PHE A 396 -3.01 4.61 -5.67
CA PHE A 396 -3.14 4.68 -7.12
C PHE A 396 -2.96 3.27 -7.69
N ILE A 397 -3.98 2.76 -8.37
CA ILE A 397 -3.91 1.49 -9.09
C ILE A 397 -4.24 1.76 -10.55
N TYR A 398 -3.30 1.43 -11.43
CA TYR A 398 -3.55 1.43 -12.87
C TYR A 398 -4.23 0.13 -13.25
N ARG A 399 -5.28 0.21 -14.08
CA ARG A 399 -6.01 -0.91 -14.67
C ARG A 399 -6.07 -0.78 -16.17
N SER A 400 -5.67 -1.81 -16.89
CA SER A 400 -5.93 -1.96 -18.31
C SER A 400 -6.70 -3.26 -18.56
N VAL A 401 -7.71 -3.19 -19.43
CA VAL A 401 -8.52 -4.32 -19.90
C VAL A 401 -8.22 -4.53 -21.37
N ILE A 402 -7.76 -5.72 -21.71
CA ILE A 402 -7.32 -6.09 -23.05
C ILE A 402 -8.08 -7.34 -23.48
N GLN A 403 -8.64 -7.36 -24.69
CA GLN A 403 -9.35 -8.51 -25.25
C GLN A 403 -8.48 -9.25 -26.27
N LYS A 404 -8.53 -10.57 -26.24
CA LYS A 404 -7.96 -11.43 -27.30
C LYS A 404 -9.01 -11.64 -28.38
N VAL A 405 -8.78 -11.07 -29.55
CA VAL A 405 -9.80 -11.04 -30.65
C VAL A 405 -9.66 -12.19 -31.65
N ASN A 406 -8.47 -12.78 -31.80
CA ASN A 406 -8.18 -13.87 -32.73
C ASN A 406 -7.18 -14.88 -32.15
#